data_a45f3c98d040714ce56520e4d730b7af
#
_entry.id   a45f3c98d040714ce56520e4d730b7af
#
_cell.length_a   1.000
_cell.length_b   1.000
_cell.length_c   1.000
_cell.angle_alpha   90.00
_cell.angle_beta   90.00
_cell.angle_gamma   90.00
#
_symmetry.space_group_name_H-M   'P 1'
#
loop_
_entity.id
_entity.type
_entity.pdbx_description
1 polymer ?
#
loop_
_entity_poly.entity_id
_entity_poly.type
_entity_poly.pdbx_seq_one_letter_code
_entity_poly.pdbx_strand_id
1 'polypeptide(L)'
;LMLVFLFASVIIVERILQRLLIRRFLSKTRLQPSLQFGLSRMLGYTLIAIGFYVAFQAVGFDLSSLAIIAASLGVGVGFGLQNIINNFVSGVIILAERPISIGDRIDVAGVAGRVTKIQLRSTTVVTNDNITMIVPNADLISTS
;
A
#
# COMPACT_ATOMS: atom_id res chain seq x y z
N LEU A 1 -8.58 -34.14 -15.95
CA LEU A 1 -8.91 -34.28 -14.52
C LEU A 1 -7.98 -33.47 -13.63
N MET A 2 -6.64 -33.60 -13.79
CA MET A 2 -5.62 -32.88 -12.99
C MET A 2 -5.78 -31.35 -13.03
N LEU A 3 -5.98 -30.75 -14.21
CA LEU A 3 -6.23 -29.31 -14.37
C LEU A 3 -7.47 -28.85 -13.58
N VAL A 4 -8.58 -29.59 -13.68
CA VAL A 4 -9.83 -29.24 -12.97
C VAL A 4 -9.61 -29.27 -11.45
N PHE A 5 -8.86 -30.24 -10.94
CA PHE A 5 -8.49 -30.32 -9.53
C PHE A 5 -7.61 -29.16 -9.09
N LEU A 6 -6.61 -28.77 -9.91
CA LEU A 6 -5.73 -27.64 -9.62
C LEU A 6 -6.51 -26.32 -9.61
N PHE A 7 -7.37 -26.08 -10.59
CA PHE A 7 -8.20 -24.86 -10.60
C PHE A 7 -9.20 -24.80 -9.45
N ALA A 8 -9.82 -25.94 -9.14
CA ALA A 8 -10.72 -26.01 -7.97
C ALA A 8 -9.96 -25.69 -6.66
N SER A 9 -8.74 -26.22 -6.49
CA SER A 9 -7.92 -25.95 -5.32
C SER A 9 -7.52 -24.48 -5.23
N VAL A 10 -7.15 -23.83 -6.33
CA VAL A 10 -6.83 -22.39 -6.38
C VAL A 10 -8.02 -21.57 -5.92
N ILE A 11 -9.22 -21.84 -6.45
CA ILE A 11 -10.45 -21.12 -6.08
C ILE A 11 -10.81 -21.35 -4.61
N ILE A 12 -10.63 -22.57 -4.10
CA ILE A 12 -10.92 -22.89 -2.70
C ILE A 12 -9.94 -22.15 -1.78
N VAL A 13 -8.64 -22.20 -2.08
CA VAL A 13 -7.60 -21.51 -1.31
C VAL A 13 -7.84 -20.00 -1.32
N GLU A 14 -8.16 -19.42 -2.47
CA GLU A 14 -8.50 -18.00 -2.60
C GLU A 14 -9.68 -17.63 -1.70
N ARG A 15 -10.76 -18.39 -1.75
CA ARG A 15 -11.96 -18.13 -0.91
C ARG A 15 -11.66 -18.26 0.58
N ILE A 16 -10.81 -19.21 0.99
CA ILE A 16 -10.40 -19.36 2.38
C ILE A 16 -9.53 -18.17 2.80
N LEU A 17 -8.53 -17.81 1.99
CA LEU A 17 -7.67 -16.65 2.26
C LEU A 17 -8.45 -15.34 2.33
N GLN A 18 -9.35 -15.08 1.38
CA GLN A 18 -10.23 -13.91 1.42
C GLN A 18 -11.07 -13.86 2.69
N ARG A 19 -11.70 -14.98 3.07
CA ARG A 19 -12.52 -15.04 4.30
C ARG A 19 -11.69 -14.77 5.55
N LEU A 20 -10.47 -15.33 5.63
CA LEU A 20 -9.55 -15.12 6.74
C LEU A 20 -9.06 -13.68 6.81
N LEU A 21 -8.66 -13.10 5.66
CA LEU A 21 -8.18 -11.72 5.57
C LEU A 21 -9.29 -10.72 5.91
N ILE A 22 -10.48 -10.88 5.33
CA ILE A 22 -11.61 -9.99 5.60
C ILE A 22 -12.02 -10.09 7.09
N ARG A 23 -12.20 -11.31 7.62
CA ARG A 23 -12.65 -11.50 9.00
C ARG A 23 -11.61 -11.13 10.04
N ARG A 24 -10.32 -11.35 9.79
CA ARG A 24 -9.27 -11.21 10.81
C ARG A 24 -8.56 -9.85 10.76
N PHE A 25 -8.43 -9.25 9.59
CA PHE A 25 -7.71 -7.99 9.40
C PHE A 25 -8.62 -6.82 9.04
N LEU A 26 -9.42 -6.93 7.98
CA LEU A 26 -10.24 -5.81 7.51
C LEU A 26 -11.37 -5.44 8.48
N SER A 27 -12.00 -6.41 9.13
CA SER A 27 -13.08 -6.13 10.10
C SER A 27 -12.61 -5.38 11.35
N LYS A 28 -11.31 -5.42 11.66
CA LYS A 28 -10.71 -4.69 12.80
C LYS A 28 -10.21 -3.29 12.43
N THR A 29 -10.17 -2.96 11.14
CA THR A 29 -9.74 -1.64 10.68
C THR A 29 -10.93 -0.69 10.63
N ARG A 30 -10.71 0.59 11.01
CA ARG A 30 -11.70 1.67 10.87
C ARG A 30 -11.80 2.22 9.44
N LEU A 31 -11.47 1.38 8.44
CA LEU A 31 -11.56 1.76 7.04
C LEU A 31 -13.01 1.84 6.58
N GLN A 32 -13.30 2.77 5.67
CA GLN A 32 -14.62 2.85 5.05
C GLN A 32 -14.97 1.54 4.34
N PRO A 33 -16.23 1.07 4.41
CA PRO A 33 -16.66 -0.20 3.81
C PRO A 33 -16.34 -0.32 2.32
N SER A 34 -16.45 0.78 1.56
CA SER A 34 -16.12 0.84 0.14
C SER A 34 -14.64 0.53 -0.13
N LEU A 35 -13.73 1.06 0.69
CA LEU A 35 -12.30 0.82 0.59
C LEU A 35 -11.94 -0.63 0.97
N GLN A 36 -12.56 -1.16 2.02
CA GLN A 36 -12.39 -2.56 2.42
C GLN A 36 -12.81 -3.50 1.28
N PHE A 37 -13.96 -3.22 0.65
CA PHE A 37 -14.45 -4.00 -0.47
C PHE A 37 -13.51 -3.93 -1.68
N GLY A 38 -13.03 -2.74 -2.04
CA GLY A 38 -12.09 -2.53 -3.15
C GLY A 38 -10.78 -3.29 -2.94
N LEU A 39 -10.15 -3.13 -1.78
CA LEU A 39 -8.90 -3.81 -1.43
C LEU A 39 -9.05 -5.33 -1.42
N SER A 40 -10.14 -5.85 -0.84
CA SER A 40 -10.45 -7.27 -0.81
C SER A 40 -10.60 -7.86 -2.23
N ARG A 41 -11.27 -7.13 -3.13
CA ARG A 41 -11.43 -7.55 -4.53
C ARG A 41 -10.11 -7.54 -5.30
N MET A 42 -9.32 -6.50 -5.16
CA MET A 42 -8.00 -6.41 -5.80
C MET A 42 -7.10 -7.56 -5.34
N LEU A 43 -7.05 -7.82 -4.05
CA LEU A 43 -6.26 -8.91 -3.48
C LEU A 43 -6.74 -10.28 -3.99
N GLY A 44 -8.06 -10.49 -4.06
CA GLY A 44 -8.65 -11.70 -4.62
C GLY A 44 -8.26 -11.93 -6.07
N TYR A 45 -8.39 -10.92 -6.93
CA TYR A 45 -7.99 -11.05 -8.33
C TYR A 45 -6.49 -11.32 -8.49
N THR A 46 -5.65 -10.71 -7.68
CA THR A 46 -4.20 -10.98 -7.68
C THR A 46 -3.90 -12.42 -7.28
N LEU A 47 -4.55 -12.93 -6.22
CA LEU A 47 -4.38 -14.31 -5.78
C LEU A 47 -4.87 -15.32 -6.82
N ILE A 48 -6.00 -15.05 -7.47
CA ILE A 48 -6.52 -15.87 -8.57
C ILE A 48 -5.51 -15.87 -9.73
N ALA A 49 -5.03 -14.73 -10.17
CA ALA A 49 -4.07 -14.62 -11.27
C ALA A 49 -2.78 -15.40 -10.98
N ILE A 50 -2.22 -15.28 -9.78
CA ILE A 50 -1.04 -16.03 -9.33
C ILE A 50 -1.34 -17.54 -9.30
N GLY A 51 -2.49 -17.92 -8.73
CA GLY A 51 -2.90 -19.32 -8.65
C GLY A 51 -3.08 -19.98 -10.03
N PHE A 52 -3.67 -19.26 -10.98
CA PHE A 52 -3.78 -19.72 -12.37
C PHE A 52 -2.41 -19.86 -13.02
N TYR A 53 -1.52 -18.88 -12.83
CA TYR A 53 -0.15 -18.96 -13.35
C TYR A 53 0.57 -20.21 -12.83
N VAL A 54 0.54 -20.46 -11.53
CA VAL A 54 1.17 -21.63 -10.91
C VAL A 54 0.53 -22.93 -11.38
N ALA A 55 -0.80 -22.98 -11.52
CA ALA A 55 -1.51 -24.17 -11.98
C ALA A 55 -1.16 -24.54 -13.44
N PHE A 56 -1.06 -23.56 -14.33
CA PHE A 56 -0.65 -23.80 -15.72
C PHE A 56 0.80 -24.25 -15.80
N GLN A 57 1.70 -23.64 -15.04
CA GLN A 57 3.11 -24.01 -15.02
C GLN A 57 3.30 -25.43 -14.46
N ALA A 58 2.52 -25.85 -13.45
CA ALA A 58 2.57 -27.20 -12.90
C ALA A 58 2.17 -28.30 -13.91
N VAL A 59 1.39 -27.96 -14.94
CA VAL A 59 0.98 -28.88 -16.01
C VAL A 59 1.95 -28.84 -17.19
N GLY A 60 3.01 -28.02 -17.12
CA GLY A 60 4.06 -27.95 -18.14
C GLY A 60 3.83 -26.89 -19.22
N PHE A 61 2.89 -25.96 -19.03
CA PHE A 61 2.79 -24.80 -19.93
C PHE A 61 3.92 -23.82 -19.66
N ASP A 62 4.64 -23.43 -20.69
CA ASP A 62 5.64 -22.37 -20.60
C ASP A 62 4.95 -20.99 -20.63
N LEU A 63 4.91 -20.35 -19.48
CA LEU A 63 4.35 -19.02 -19.30
C LEU A 63 5.42 -17.94 -19.11
N SER A 64 6.65 -18.20 -19.54
CA SER A 64 7.78 -17.26 -19.36
C SER A 64 7.50 -15.90 -19.98
N SER A 65 6.86 -15.85 -21.15
CA SER A 65 6.47 -14.59 -21.80
C SER A 65 5.48 -13.78 -20.95
N LEU A 66 4.52 -14.45 -20.32
CA LEU A 66 3.57 -13.80 -19.39
C LEU A 66 4.27 -13.27 -18.13
N ALA A 67 5.27 -13.99 -17.62
CA ALA A 67 6.06 -13.53 -16.48
C ALA A 67 6.82 -12.23 -16.80
N ILE A 68 7.40 -12.12 -18.01
CA ILE A 68 8.09 -10.91 -18.46
C ILE A 68 7.12 -9.73 -18.55
N ILE A 69 5.93 -9.93 -19.11
CA ILE A 69 4.90 -8.90 -19.20
C ILE A 69 4.45 -8.48 -17.79
N ALA A 70 4.18 -9.44 -16.91
CA ALA A 70 3.78 -9.17 -15.53
C ALA A 70 4.88 -8.41 -14.75
N ALA A 71 6.16 -8.76 -14.96
CA ALA A 71 7.28 -8.05 -14.34
C ALA A 71 7.35 -6.59 -14.83
N SER A 72 7.19 -6.36 -16.13
CA SER A 72 7.19 -5.01 -16.72
C SER A 72 6.04 -4.16 -16.17
N LEU A 73 4.84 -4.73 -16.07
CA LEU A 73 3.69 -4.07 -15.43
C LEU A 73 3.95 -3.80 -13.94
N GLY A 74 4.58 -4.75 -13.23
CA GLY A 74 4.95 -4.60 -11.83
C GLY A 74 5.90 -3.42 -11.60
N VAL A 75 6.89 -3.26 -12.47
CA VAL A 75 7.81 -2.11 -12.44
C VAL A 75 7.05 -0.79 -12.66
N GLY A 76 6.15 -0.75 -13.66
CA GLY A 76 5.31 0.44 -13.91
C GLY A 76 4.42 0.81 -12.72
N VAL A 77 3.78 -0.17 -12.11
CA VAL A 77 2.97 0.03 -10.90
C VAL A 77 3.86 0.48 -9.73
N GLY A 78 5.05 -0.09 -9.59
CA GLY A 78 6.04 0.29 -8.57
C GLY A 78 6.42 1.77 -8.66
N PHE A 79 6.74 2.26 -9.86
CA PHE A 79 7.00 3.69 -10.09
C PHE A 79 5.77 4.55 -9.79
N GLY A 80 4.57 4.10 -10.17
CA GLY A 80 3.33 4.81 -9.86
C GLY A 80 3.03 4.93 -8.36
N LEU A 81 3.46 3.96 -7.56
CA LEU A 81 3.27 3.94 -6.11
C LEU A 81 4.45 4.52 -5.32
N GLN A 82 5.56 4.84 -5.96
CA GLN A 82 6.81 5.26 -5.32
C GLN A 82 6.60 6.40 -4.32
N ASN A 83 5.90 7.46 -4.71
CA ASN A 83 5.64 8.60 -3.83
C ASN A 83 4.79 8.23 -2.61
N ILE A 84 3.83 7.34 -2.78
CA ILE A 84 2.98 6.87 -1.66
C ILE A 84 3.83 6.11 -0.66
N ILE A 85 4.67 5.20 -1.14
CA ILE A 85 5.56 4.38 -0.31
C ILE A 85 6.59 5.27 0.41
N ASN A 86 7.23 6.22 -0.29
CA ASN A 86 8.19 7.13 0.30
C ASN A 86 7.55 7.94 1.45
N ASN A 87 6.37 8.51 1.23
CA ASN A 87 5.67 9.26 2.26
C ASN A 87 5.27 8.39 3.46
N PHE A 88 4.85 7.15 3.20
CA PHE A 88 4.49 6.21 4.25
C PHE A 88 5.72 5.82 5.09
N VAL A 89 6.84 5.46 4.45
CA VAL A 89 8.09 5.09 5.14
C VAL A 89 8.61 6.27 5.96
N SER A 90 8.63 7.48 5.37
CA SER A 90 9.01 8.71 6.08
C SER A 90 8.10 8.97 7.29
N GLY A 91 6.79 8.74 7.15
CA GLY A 91 5.86 8.86 8.28
C GLY A 91 6.15 7.87 9.40
N VAL A 92 6.49 6.64 9.07
CA VAL A 92 6.89 5.62 10.07
C VAL A 92 8.19 6.05 10.78
N ILE A 93 9.18 6.57 10.05
CA ILE A 93 10.44 7.07 10.62
C ILE A 93 10.15 8.23 11.59
N ILE A 94 9.35 9.23 11.16
CA ILE A 94 9.00 10.38 12.00
C ILE A 94 8.32 9.92 13.31
N LEU A 95 7.41 8.95 13.22
CA LEU A 95 6.70 8.45 14.41
C LEU A 95 7.58 7.58 15.33
N ALA A 96 8.56 6.85 14.76
CA ALA A 96 9.44 5.96 15.50
C ALA A 96 10.61 6.72 16.14
N GLU A 97 11.33 7.55 15.36
CA GLU A 97 12.52 8.26 15.80
C GLU A 97 12.22 9.65 16.36
N ARG A 98 11.06 10.22 16.00
CA ARG A 98 10.58 11.53 16.46
C ARG A 98 11.58 12.67 16.21
N PRO A 99 12.20 12.78 15.02
CA PRO A 99 13.03 13.94 14.71
C PRO A 99 12.22 15.24 14.72
N ILE A 100 10.89 15.13 14.52
CA ILE A 100 9.91 16.22 14.59
C ILE A 100 8.75 15.76 15.47
N SER A 101 8.32 16.63 16.37
CA SER A 101 7.21 16.38 17.30
C SER A 101 6.06 17.37 17.11
N ILE A 102 4.87 16.97 17.57
CA ILE A 102 3.72 17.88 17.58
C ILE A 102 4.05 19.06 18.51
N GLY A 103 3.88 20.28 17.99
CA GLY A 103 4.22 21.53 18.69
C GLY A 103 5.52 22.17 18.21
N ASP A 104 6.39 21.42 17.54
CA ASP A 104 7.65 21.93 17.01
C ASP A 104 7.40 22.98 15.91
N ARG A 105 8.33 23.91 15.80
CA ARG A 105 8.38 24.86 14.70
C ARG A 105 9.31 24.34 13.63
N ILE A 106 8.83 24.25 12.41
CA ILE A 106 9.59 23.78 11.26
C ILE A 106 9.58 24.82 10.15
N ASP A 107 10.60 24.78 9.31
CA ASP A 107 10.68 25.52 8.07
C ASP A 107 11.17 24.57 6.98
N VAL A 108 10.25 23.95 6.26
CA VAL A 108 10.54 22.88 5.30
C VAL A 108 9.65 23.05 4.08
N ALA A 109 10.25 22.85 2.89
CA ALA A 109 9.55 22.93 1.60
C ALA A 109 8.81 24.27 1.38
N GLY A 110 9.34 25.38 1.92
CA GLY A 110 8.73 26.71 1.83
C GLY A 110 7.54 26.91 2.78
N VAL A 111 7.35 26.00 3.73
CA VAL A 111 6.30 26.06 4.75
C VAL A 111 6.94 26.29 6.11
N ALA A 112 6.84 27.52 6.64
CA ALA A 112 7.27 27.88 7.99
C ALA A 112 6.07 27.90 8.92
N GLY A 113 6.08 27.04 9.96
CA GLY A 113 4.94 26.96 10.87
C GLY A 113 5.14 25.97 12.01
N ARG A 114 4.06 25.73 12.73
CA ARG A 114 4.02 24.80 13.86
C ARG A 114 3.32 23.50 13.46
N VAL A 115 3.95 22.39 13.79
CA VAL A 115 3.38 21.04 13.60
C VAL A 115 2.19 20.85 14.54
N THR A 116 1.03 20.56 13.99
CA THR A 116 -0.20 20.31 14.76
C THR A 116 -0.63 18.86 14.75
N LYS A 117 -0.31 18.11 13.68
CA LYS A 117 -0.69 16.70 13.55
C LYS A 117 0.30 15.97 12.64
N ILE A 118 0.71 14.77 13.06
CA ILE A 118 1.52 13.85 12.25
C ILE A 118 0.66 12.64 11.89
N GLN A 119 0.58 12.34 10.59
CA GLN A 119 -0.16 11.20 10.03
C GLN A 119 0.79 10.29 9.26
N LEU A 120 0.31 9.12 8.83
CA LEU A 120 1.15 8.12 8.16
C LEU A 120 1.81 8.59 6.86
N ARG A 121 1.21 9.50 6.10
CA ARG A 121 1.75 9.98 4.82
C ARG A 121 2.01 11.48 4.76
N SER A 122 1.49 12.23 5.71
CA SER A 122 1.56 13.70 5.70
C SER A 122 1.52 14.26 7.11
N THR A 123 2.11 15.43 7.28
CA THR A 123 2.10 16.19 8.51
C THR A 123 1.35 17.51 8.30
N THR A 124 0.50 17.88 9.24
CA THR A 124 -0.24 19.14 9.21
C THR A 124 0.54 20.21 9.96
N VAL A 125 0.77 21.32 9.29
CA VAL A 125 1.50 22.49 9.81
C VAL A 125 0.60 23.70 9.74
N VAL A 126 0.58 24.50 10.79
CA VAL A 126 -0.11 25.80 10.83
C VAL A 126 0.94 26.90 10.75
N THR A 127 0.85 27.71 9.71
CA THR A 127 1.76 28.84 9.48
C THR A 127 1.49 29.98 10.46
N ASN A 128 2.39 30.98 10.49
CA ASN A 128 2.20 32.16 11.32
C ASN A 128 0.95 32.97 10.98
N ASP A 129 0.50 32.87 9.72
CA ASP A 129 -0.71 33.53 9.21
C ASP A 129 -2.01 32.73 9.49
N ASN A 130 -1.92 31.70 10.38
CA ASN A 130 -3.01 30.78 10.70
C ASN A 130 -3.53 29.97 9.49
N ILE A 131 -2.70 29.74 8.48
CA ILE A 131 -3.04 28.88 7.34
C ILE A 131 -2.63 27.44 7.66
N THR A 132 -3.58 26.51 7.53
CA THR A 132 -3.31 25.08 7.70
C THR A 132 -2.77 24.52 6.38
N MET A 133 -1.55 23.97 6.41
CA MET A 133 -0.90 23.33 5.27
C MET A 133 -0.66 21.85 5.56
N ILE A 134 -0.76 21.04 4.51
CA ILE A 134 -0.47 19.60 4.58
C ILE A 134 0.83 19.36 3.82
N VAL A 135 1.86 18.95 4.55
CA VAL A 135 3.20 18.68 4.02
C VAL A 135 3.41 17.17 3.91
N PRO A 136 3.81 16.64 2.75
CA PRO A 136 4.19 15.25 2.60
C PRO A 136 5.33 14.87 3.57
N ASN A 137 5.25 13.70 4.19
CA ASN A 137 6.28 13.30 5.15
C ASN A 137 7.66 13.11 4.51
N ALA A 138 7.71 12.74 3.24
CA ALA A 138 8.97 12.59 2.49
C ALA A 138 9.75 13.90 2.44
N ASP A 139 9.08 15.05 2.31
CA ASP A 139 9.72 16.36 2.23
C ASP A 139 10.36 16.75 3.58
N LEU A 140 9.75 16.32 4.70
CA LEU A 140 10.26 16.57 6.04
C LEU A 140 11.55 15.79 6.36
N ILE A 141 11.68 14.59 5.81
CA ILE A 141 12.88 13.75 6.02
C ILE A 141 14.01 14.11 5.05
N SER A 142 13.67 14.51 3.80
CA SER A 142 14.69 14.80 2.78
C SER A 142 15.43 16.13 2.99
N THR A 143 14.87 17.03 3.79
CA THR A 143 15.40 18.38 4.06
C THR A 143 16.03 18.53 5.45
N SER A 144 16.12 17.43 6.21
CA SER A 144 16.71 17.42 7.56
C SER A 144 18.22 17.21 7.53
#